data_32f5b90d1a59a064d238bdcd1b68086c
#
_entry.id   32f5b90d1a59a064d238bdcd1b68086c
#
_cell.length_a   1.000
_cell.length_b   1.000
_cell.length_c   1.000
_cell.angle_alpha   90.00
_cell.angle_beta   90.00
_cell.angle_gamma   90.00
#
_symmetry.space_group_name_H-M   'P 1'
#
loop_
_entity.id
_entity.type
_entity.pdbx_description
1 polymer ?
#
loop_
_entity_poly.entity_id
_entity_poly.type
_entity_poly.pdbx_seq_one_letter_code
_entity_poly.pdbx_strand_id
1 'polypeptide(L)'
;LVHENVSHLMLNLVAVAVITILINRSAPPTTLAVYLLLGTIGATGAEHLLSKPPALDFVVVETRGLSGGLHGLLVGGLLALARRGDQWAVWLVIAVTLKVGSEAALGQPIIASGTVENVAVMAHLGGTLVILLAEGLQRWVDPECGAEGL
;
A
#
# COMPACT_ATOMS: atom_id res chain seq x y z
N LEU A 1 5.50 -12.31 8.19
CA LEU A 1 4.58 -12.31 7.05
C LEU A 1 4.18 -13.75 6.76
N VAL A 2 2.97 -14.11 7.12
CA VAL A 2 2.41 -15.43 6.86
C VAL A 2 1.56 -15.35 5.59
N HIS A 3 1.76 -16.29 4.66
CA HIS A 3 0.92 -16.42 3.48
C HIS A 3 -0.09 -17.55 3.72
N GLU A 4 -1.34 -17.27 3.45
CA GLU A 4 -2.45 -18.17 3.70
C GLU A 4 -2.34 -19.47 2.87
N ASN A 5 -1.81 -19.32 1.64
CA ASN A 5 -1.55 -20.44 0.73
C ASN A 5 -0.56 -20.06 -0.38
N VAL A 6 -0.11 -21.06 -1.14
CA VAL A 6 0.86 -20.87 -2.24
C VAL A 6 0.32 -19.92 -3.32
N SER A 7 -0.98 -19.96 -3.62
CA SER A 7 -1.59 -19.07 -4.61
C SER A 7 -1.49 -17.62 -4.19
N HIS A 8 -1.73 -17.31 -2.91
CA HIS A 8 -1.59 -15.96 -2.36
C HIS A 8 -0.13 -15.47 -2.42
N LEU A 9 0.83 -16.35 -2.10
CA LEU A 9 2.25 -16.03 -2.26
C LEU A 9 2.59 -15.70 -3.72
N MET A 10 2.14 -16.53 -4.66
CA MET A 10 2.39 -16.31 -6.09
C MET A 10 1.79 -14.99 -6.58
N LEU A 11 0.55 -14.67 -6.19
CA LEU A 11 -0.08 -13.39 -6.52
C LEU A 11 0.72 -12.19 -6.00
N ASN A 12 1.21 -12.26 -4.76
CA ASN A 12 2.05 -11.20 -4.20
C ASN A 12 3.39 -11.08 -4.94
N LEU A 13 4.04 -12.17 -5.33
CA LEU A 13 5.28 -12.14 -6.10
C LEU A 13 5.06 -11.55 -7.50
N VAL A 14 3.98 -11.93 -8.18
CA VAL A 14 3.60 -11.32 -9.46
C VAL A 14 3.32 -9.83 -9.30
N ALA A 15 2.59 -9.44 -8.24
CA ALA A 15 2.32 -8.04 -7.95
C ALA A 15 3.60 -7.24 -7.70
N VAL A 16 4.57 -7.78 -6.92
CA VAL A 16 5.90 -7.16 -6.74
C VAL A 16 6.55 -6.92 -8.08
N ALA A 17 6.61 -7.94 -8.94
CA ALA A 17 7.26 -7.85 -10.25
C ALA A 17 6.59 -6.78 -11.13
N VAL A 18 5.26 -6.83 -11.25
CA VAL A 18 4.48 -5.87 -12.06
C VAL A 18 4.64 -4.44 -11.54
N ILE A 19 4.47 -4.23 -10.23
CA ILE A 19 4.61 -2.91 -9.61
C ILE A 19 6.03 -2.39 -9.83
N THR A 20 7.05 -3.23 -9.58
CA THR A 20 8.45 -2.82 -9.76
C THR A 20 8.74 -2.43 -11.20
N ILE A 21 8.26 -3.17 -12.19
CA ILE A 21 8.39 -2.81 -13.61
C ILE A 21 7.72 -1.47 -13.90
N LEU A 22 6.54 -1.25 -13.37
CA LEU A 22 5.76 -0.01 -13.56
C LEU A 22 6.49 1.22 -12.99
N ILE A 23 7.07 1.07 -11.80
CA ILE A 23 7.66 2.19 -11.06
C ILE A 23 9.19 2.23 -11.05
N ASN A 24 9.88 1.33 -11.75
CA ASN A 24 11.34 1.19 -11.70
C ASN A 24 12.11 2.48 -12.07
N ARG A 25 11.47 3.37 -12.81
CA ARG A 25 12.03 4.69 -13.20
C ARG A 25 11.62 5.83 -12.28
N SER A 26 10.76 5.56 -11.28
CA SER A 26 10.18 6.60 -10.42
C SER A 26 11.17 7.11 -9.37
N ALA A 27 11.93 6.22 -8.76
CA ALA A 27 12.83 6.51 -7.65
C ALA A 27 13.97 5.49 -7.58
N PRO A 28 15.06 5.78 -6.86
CA PRO A 28 16.13 4.82 -6.58
C PRO A 28 15.59 3.57 -5.87
N PRO A 29 16.20 2.39 -6.06
CA PRO A 29 15.78 1.16 -5.41
C PRO A 29 15.69 1.25 -3.88
N THR A 30 16.56 2.04 -3.26
CA THR A 30 16.54 2.30 -1.82
C THR A 30 15.25 2.99 -1.38
N THR A 31 14.79 3.99 -2.12
CA THR A 31 13.53 4.69 -1.85
C THR A 31 12.33 3.75 -2.03
N LEU A 32 12.34 2.92 -3.08
CA LEU A 32 11.30 1.92 -3.29
C LEU A 32 11.26 0.88 -2.16
N ALA A 33 12.43 0.46 -1.66
CA ALA A 33 12.52 -0.41 -0.50
C ALA A 33 11.97 0.25 0.77
N VAL A 34 12.22 1.55 0.96
CA VAL A 34 11.64 2.32 2.08
C VAL A 34 10.11 2.39 1.96
N TYR A 35 9.55 2.64 0.78
CA TYR A 35 8.10 2.62 0.58
C TYR A 35 7.48 1.25 0.90
N LEU A 36 8.12 0.17 0.47
CA LEU A 36 7.69 -1.19 0.80
C LEU A 36 7.71 -1.43 2.32
N LEU A 37 8.79 -1.04 2.98
CA LEU A 37 8.96 -1.19 4.43
C LEU A 37 7.93 -0.38 5.20
N LEU A 38 7.80 0.93 4.92
CA LEU A 38 6.81 1.79 5.56
C LEU A 38 5.39 1.31 5.30
N GLY A 39 5.08 0.90 4.06
CA GLY A 39 3.79 0.32 3.71
C GLY A 39 3.50 -0.95 4.52
N THR A 40 4.50 -1.81 4.74
CA THR A 40 4.35 -3.01 5.57
C THR A 40 4.11 -2.67 7.03
N ILE A 41 4.83 -1.69 7.57
CA ILE A 41 4.65 -1.21 8.96
C ILE A 41 3.25 -0.61 9.12
N GLY A 42 2.84 0.27 8.19
CA GLY A 42 1.51 0.88 8.21
C GLY A 42 0.38 -0.15 8.09
N ALA A 43 0.55 -1.14 7.23
CA ALA A 43 -0.38 -2.24 7.06
C ALA A 43 -0.57 -3.04 8.37
N THR A 44 0.55 -3.43 8.98
CA THR A 44 0.54 -4.18 10.25
C THR A 44 -0.09 -3.36 11.38
N GLY A 45 0.25 -2.07 11.46
CA GLY A 45 -0.31 -1.17 12.46
C GLY A 45 -1.81 -0.99 12.30
N ALA A 46 -2.29 -0.76 11.09
CA ALA A 46 -3.72 -0.60 10.82
C ALA A 46 -4.52 -1.88 11.09
N GLU A 47 -4.00 -3.03 10.68
CA GLU A 47 -4.60 -4.32 10.98
C GLU A 47 -4.75 -4.50 12.50
N HIS A 48 -3.71 -4.22 13.25
CA HIS A 48 -3.70 -4.38 14.71
C HIS A 48 -4.63 -3.39 15.44
N LEU A 49 -4.70 -2.14 14.97
CA LEU A 49 -5.43 -1.07 15.64
C LEU A 49 -6.90 -0.98 15.22
N LEU A 50 -7.21 -1.31 13.97
CA LEU A 50 -8.51 -1.06 13.36
C LEU A 50 -9.34 -2.32 13.12
N SER A 51 -8.70 -3.49 13.03
CA SER A 51 -9.45 -4.75 12.96
C SER A 51 -10.07 -5.03 14.32
N LYS A 52 -11.39 -5.23 14.34
CA LYS A 52 -12.09 -5.56 15.57
C LYS A 52 -11.54 -6.89 16.12
N PRO A 53 -11.08 -6.95 17.38
CA PRO A 53 -10.71 -8.22 17.95
C PRO A 53 -11.96 -9.11 17.99
N PRO A 54 -11.89 -10.36 17.52
CA PRO A 54 -12.92 -11.32 17.81
C PRO A 54 -13.01 -11.46 19.34
N ALA A 55 -14.22 -11.52 19.86
CA ALA A 55 -14.49 -11.52 21.28
C ALA A 55 -13.64 -12.58 22.02
N LEU A 56 -12.72 -12.09 22.86
CA LEU A 56 -12.07 -12.78 23.98
C LEU A 56 -11.19 -14.02 23.75
N ASP A 57 -10.92 -14.47 22.54
CA ASP A 57 -9.87 -15.46 22.32
C ASP A 57 -8.58 -14.77 21.88
N PHE A 58 -7.43 -15.23 22.39
CA PHE A 58 -6.10 -14.81 22.02
C PHE A 58 -5.88 -15.07 20.52
N VAL A 59 -6.49 -14.29 19.67
CA VAL A 59 -6.24 -14.36 18.24
C VAL A 59 -4.99 -13.57 17.97
N VAL A 60 -3.91 -14.29 17.70
CA VAL A 60 -2.75 -13.75 17.01
C VAL A 60 -3.30 -13.13 15.72
N VAL A 61 -3.27 -11.79 15.63
CA VAL A 61 -3.60 -11.10 14.38
C VAL A 61 -2.52 -11.52 13.38
N GLU A 62 -2.81 -12.56 12.62
CA GLU A 62 -1.92 -13.02 11.58
C GLU A 62 -1.90 -11.95 10.49
N THR A 63 -0.85 -11.17 10.45
CA THR A 63 -0.58 -10.22 9.36
C THR A 63 -0.41 -11.01 8.08
N ARG A 64 -1.50 -11.13 7.33
CA ARG A 64 -1.61 -12.01 6.16
C ARG A 64 -1.03 -11.32 4.94
N GLY A 65 0.18 -11.71 4.59
CA GLY A 65 0.79 -11.39 3.31
C GLY A 65 1.43 -10.00 3.22
N LEU A 66 2.07 -9.79 2.09
CA LEU A 66 2.82 -8.58 1.74
C LEU A 66 1.92 -7.49 1.09
N SER A 67 0.63 -7.78 0.88
CA SER A 67 -0.27 -6.96 0.04
C SER A 67 -0.40 -5.51 0.51
N GLY A 68 -0.44 -5.27 1.82
CA GLY A 68 -0.45 -3.90 2.36
C GLY A 68 0.85 -3.14 2.08
N GLY A 69 2.00 -3.80 2.21
CA GLY A 69 3.29 -3.25 1.80
C GLY A 69 3.34 -2.93 0.30
N LEU A 70 2.73 -3.77 -0.54
CA LEU A 70 2.64 -3.54 -1.98
C LEU A 70 1.78 -2.33 -2.33
N HIS A 71 0.71 -2.06 -1.58
CA HIS A 71 -0.05 -0.82 -1.73
C HIS A 71 0.80 0.41 -1.39
N GLY A 72 1.60 0.34 -0.33
CA GLY A 72 2.56 1.40 0.01
C GLY A 72 3.61 1.61 -1.09
N LEU A 73 4.22 0.54 -1.58
CA LEU A 73 5.18 0.58 -2.68
C LEU A 73 4.57 1.18 -3.95
N LEU A 74 3.37 0.74 -4.33
CA LEU A 74 2.68 1.24 -5.50
C LEU A 74 2.39 2.74 -5.39
N VAL A 75 1.76 3.16 -4.30
CA VAL A 75 1.40 4.57 -4.08
C VAL A 75 2.64 5.46 -4.02
N GLY A 76 3.68 5.06 -3.29
CA GLY A 76 4.95 5.81 -3.21
C GLY A 76 5.63 5.95 -4.56
N GLY A 77 5.70 4.86 -5.33
CA GLY A 77 6.26 4.87 -6.68
C GLY A 77 5.46 5.75 -7.65
N LEU A 78 4.12 5.68 -7.59
CA LEU A 78 3.24 6.52 -8.40
C LEU A 78 3.36 8.01 -8.03
N LEU A 79 3.46 8.33 -6.74
CA LEU A 79 3.70 9.71 -6.29
C LEU A 79 5.05 10.24 -6.79
N ALA A 80 6.08 9.39 -6.81
CA ALA A 80 7.37 9.76 -7.37
C ALA A 80 7.31 10.00 -8.89
N LEU A 81 6.52 9.22 -9.65
CA LEU A 81 6.25 9.48 -11.07
C LEU A 81 5.45 10.76 -11.27
N ALA A 82 4.41 10.98 -10.47
CA ALA A 82 3.58 12.18 -10.53
C ALA A 82 4.42 13.47 -10.33
N ARG A 83 5.40 13.42 -9.42
CA ARG A 83 6.37 14.53 -9.23
C ARG A 83 7.24 14.81 -10.46
N ARG A 84 7.39 13.85 -11.34
CA ARG A 84 8.10 14.00 -12.63
C ARG A 84 7.19 14.46 -13.78
N GLY A 85 5.94 14.83 -13.45
CA GLY A 85 4.96 15.30 -14.43
C GLY A 85 4.15 14.18 -15.11
N ASP A 86 4.24 12.94 -14.66
CA ASP A 86 3.44 11.84 -15.20
C ASP A 86 1.99 11.95 -14.71
N GLN A 87 1.13 12.47 -15.55
CA GLN A 87 -0.29 12.66 -15.24
C GLN A 87 -1.04 11.34 -15.02
N TRP A 88 -0.64 10.25 -15.69
CA TRP A 88 -1.23 8.94 -15.47
C TRP A 88 -1.01 8.45 -14.04
N ALA A 89 0.18 8.72 -13.50
CA ALA A 89 0.49 8.36 -12.12
C ALA A 89 -0.44 9.07 -11.14
N VAL A 90 -0.81 10.34 -11.38
CA VAL A 90 -1.77 11.08 -10.55
C VAL A 90 -3.13 10.38 -10.54
N TRP A 91 -3.67 10.03 -11.72
CA TRP A 91 -4.95 9.33 -11.80
C TRP A 91 -4.92 7.96 -11.16
N LEU A 92 -3.80 7.23 -11.29
CA LEU A 92 -3.64 5.94 -10.63
C LEU A 92 -3.55 6.06 -9.10
N VAL A 93 -2.87 7.08 -8.55
CA VAL A 93 -2.89 7.36 -7.10
C VAL A 93 -4.31 7.60 -6.63
N ILE A 94 -5.07 8.44 -7.34
CA ILE A 94 -6.47 8.72 -7.00
C ILE A 94 -7.29 7.42 -7.04
N ALA A 95 -7.19 6.64 -8.10
CA ALA A 95 -7.93 5.39 -8.27
C ALA A 95 -7.62 4.37 -7.16
N VAL A 96 -6.34 4.16 -6.84
CA VAL A 96 -5.91 3.25 -5.77
C VAL A 96 -6.42 3.73 -4.40
N THR A 97 -6.30 5.04 -4.13
CA THR A 97 -6.75 5.62 -2.86
C THR A 97 -8.27 5.50 -2.70
N LEU A 98 -9.04 5.79 -3.75
CA LEU A 98 -10.50 5.63 -3.75
C LEU A 98 -10.90 4.16 -3.58
N LYS A 99 -10.23 3.24 -4.28
CA LYS A 99 -10.47 1.79 -4.15
C LYS A 99 -10.26 1.36 -2.71
N VAL A 100 -9.10 1.66 -2.13
CA VAL A 100 -8.75 1.25 -0.77
C VAL A 100 -9.66 1.90 0.28
N GLY A 101 -9.98 3.19 0.11
CA GLY A 101 -10.91 3.90 0.98
C GLY A 101 -12.32 3.33 0.94
N SER A 102 -12.80 2.97 -0.24
CA SER A 102 -14.12 2.34 -0.42
C SER A 102 -14.16 0.94 0.21
N GLU A 103 -13.12 0.13 0.04
CA GLU A 103 -13.01 -1.18 0.68
C GLU A 103 -13.02 -1.06 2.21
N ALA A 104 -12.28 -0.10 2.75
CA ALA A 104 -12.25 0.15 4.19
C ALA A 104 -13.63 0.59 4.73
N ALA A 105 -14.34 1.45 3.99
CA ALA A 105 -15.67 1.90 4.37
C ALA A 105 -16.72 0.79 4.31
N LEU A 106 -16.61 -0.11 3.34
CA LEU A 106 -17.52 -1.25 3.16
C LEU A 106 -17.14 -2.45 4.04
N GLY A 107 -15.92 -2.49 4.57
CA GLY A 107 -15.39 -3.62 5.33
C GLY A 107 -15.16 -4.89 4.50
N GLN A 108 -15.12 -4.77 3.18
CA GLN A 108 -14.96 -5.89 2.25
C GLN A 108 -14.25 -5.47 0.96
N PRO A 109 -13.53 -6.38 0.29
CA PRO A 109 -12.86 -6.08 -0.97
C PRO A 109 -13.88 -5.84 -2.08
N ILE A 110 -13.62 -4.82 -2.91
CA ILE A 110 -14.46 -4.54 -4.10
C ILE A 110 -14.16 -5.55 -5.21
N ILE A 111 -12.89 -5.98 -5.32
CA ILE A 111 -12.46 -6.99 -6.27
C ILE A 111 -12.15 -8.25 -5.47
N ALA A 112 -13.11 -9.15 -5.37
CA ALA A 112 -12.89 -10.46 -4.80
C ALA A 112 -12.20 -11.35 -5.84
N SER A 113 -10.92 -11.64 -5.65
CA SER A 113 -10.33 -12.80 -6.31
C SER A 113 -10.83 -14.03 -5.55
N GLY A 114 -11.58 -14.92 -6.18
CA GLY A 114 -12.19 -16.09 -5.54
C GLY A 114 -11.22 -17.10 -4.89
N THR A 115 -9.95 -16.71 -4.73
CA THR A 115 -8.87 -17.50 -4.15
C THR A 115 -8.46 -17.05 -2.75
N VAL A 116 -8.98 -15.90 -2.26
CA VAL A 116 -8.61 -15.36 -0.94
C VAL A 116 -9.87 -15.03 -0.18
N GLU A 117 -10.22 -15.85 0.81
CA GLU A 117 -11.45 -15.73 1.57
C GLU A 117 -11.48 -14.51 2.51
N ASN A 118 -10.32 -14.02 2.95
CA ASN A 118 -10.21 -12.89 3.87
C ASN A 118 -9.13 -11.91 3.39
N VAL A 119 -9.53 -10.91 2.63
CA VAL A 119 -8.63 -9.81 2.27
C VAL A 119 -8.48 -8.88 3.47
N ALA A 120 -7.26 -8.64 3.89
CA ALA A 120 -6.94 -7.71 4.97
C ALA A 120 -7.13 -6.25 4.49
N VAL A 121 -8.37 -5.80 4.41
CA VAL A 121 -8.74 -4.47 3.90
C VAL A 121 -8.05 -3.36 4.70
N MET A 122 -7.95 -3.51 6.02
CA MET A 122 -7.28 -2.53 6.87
C MET A 122 -5.78 -2.49 6.64
N ALA A 123 -5.16 -3.61 6.23
CA ALA A 123 -3.75 -3.62 5.83
C ALA A 123 -3.52 -2.80 4.55
N HIS A 124 -4.41 -2.90 3.56
CA HIS A 124 -4.33 -2.07 2.35
C HIS A 124 -4.45 -0.57 2.68
N LEU A 125 -5.42 -0.23 3.54
CA LEU A 125 -5.60 1.14 4.02
C LEU A 125 -4.35 1.65 4.74
N GLY A 126 -3.83 0.90 5.70
CA GLY A 126 -2.65 1.27 6.47
C GLY A 126 -1.40 1.46 5.60
N GLY A 127 -1.17 0.53 4.67
CA GLY A 127 -0.06 0.62 3.71
C GLY A 127 -0.13 1.85 2.81
N THR A 128 -1.34 2.21 2.36
CA THR A 128 -1.58 3.42 1.56
C THR A 128 -1.42 4.69 2.39
N LEU A 129 -2.07 4.77 3.55
CA LEU A 129 -2.10 5.97 4.37
C LEU A 129 -0.73 6.38 4.90
N VAL A 130 0.08 5.41 5.34
CA VAL A 130 1.42 5.75 5.87
C VAL A 130 2.29 6.43 4.82
N ILE A 131 2.19 6.02 3.57
CA ILE A 131 2.94 6.64 2.47
C ILE A 131 2.40 8.03 2.15
N LEU A 132 1.07 8.19 2.06
CA LEU A 132 0.47 9.51 1.82
C LEU A 132 0.84 10.50 2.92
N LEU A 133 0.87 10.07 4.18
CA LEU A 133 1.27 10.90 5.32
C LEU A 133 2.77 11.22 5.28
N ALA A 134 3.64 10.25 5.00
CA ALA A 134 5.08 10.46 4.91
C ALA A 134 5.43 11.47 3.80
N GLU A 135 4.84 11.32 2.63
CA GLU A 135 5.04 12.20 1.49
C GLU A 135 4.44 13.60 1.73
N GLY A 136 3.28 13.68 2.39
CA GLY A 136 2.69 14.94 2.80
C GLY A 136 3.54 15.69 3.84
N LEU A 137 4.07 14.97 4.84
CA LEU A 137 4.95 15.53 5.86
C LEU A 137 6.26 16.02 5.26
N GLN A 138 6.86 15.25 4.35
CA GLN A 138 8.09 15.65 3.66
C GLN A 138 7.92 16.98 2.92
N ARG A 139 6.82 17.16 2.21
CA ARG A 139 6.50 18.43 1.52
C ARG A 139 6.28 19.60 2.47
N TRP A 140 5.73 19.32 3.64
CA TRP A 140 5.51 20.36 4.65
C TRP A 140 6.83 20.82 5.29
N VAL A 141 7.75 19.89 5.51
CA VAL A 141 9.07 20.17 6.10
C VAL A 141 10.04 20.78 5.09
N ASP A 142 9.93 20.40 3.82
CA ASP A 142 10.81 20.84 2.74
C ASP A 142 10.00 21.32 1.52
N PRO A 143 9.40 22.52 1.62
CA PRO A 143 8.56 23.07 0.54
C PRO A 143 9.33 23.38 -0.75
N GLU A 144 10.65 23.59 -0.68
CA GLU A 144 11.46 23.93 -1.85
C GLU A 144 11.71 22.70 -2.74
N CYS A 145 11.73 21.50 -2.20
CA CYS A 145 11.85 20.26 -2.96
C CYS A 145 10.68 20.00 -3.94
N GLY A 146 9.55 20.70 -3.77
CA GLY A 146 8.37 20.61 -4.63
C GLY A 146 8.32 21.62 -5.76
N ALA A 147 9.15 22.66 -5.72
CA ALA A 147 9.07 23.78 -6.66
C ALA A 147 9.93 23.60 -7.93
N GLU A 148 10.91 22.72 -7.91
CA GLU A 148 11.79 22.49 -9.05
C GLU A 148 11.21 21.61 -10.17
N GLY A 149 9.96 21.17 -10.05
CA GLY A 149 9.27 20.26 -10.98
C GLY A 149 8.06 20.85 -11.71
N LEU A 150 7.81 22.15 -11.61
CA LEU A 150 6.78 22.90 -12.37
C LEU A 150 7.49 23.80 -13.40
#